data_28a89371f5917c6593b44096c9a5e8e5
#
_entry.id   28a89371f5917c6593b44096c9a5e8e5
#
_cell.length_a   1.000
_cell.length_b   1.000
_cell.length_c   1.000
_cell.angle_alpha   90.00
_cell.angle_beta   90.00
_cell.angle_gamma   90.00
#
_symmetry.space_group_name_H-M   'P 1'
#
loop_
_entity.id
_entity.type
_entity.pdbx_description
1 polymer ?
#
loop_
_entity_poly.entity_id
_entity_poly.type
_entity_poly.pdbx_seq_one_letter_code
_entity_poly.pdbx_strand_id
1 'polypeptide(L)'
;MWPAAVVLAAGTGALLPVGAAAAAASPAHARTTLKVATTGSDRGNCRSSPCKTLGHALTEASPNDTIVVFPGTYRESHNANVVKPRLTGLRITSAGSAPTVINARGNANGILIQASGVSVTGLTVKNANLEGILAEPPLSSWPNPKKPTSPPANISHVTIAGNVVVHNDRAYDTSLPPMSACPSSLTDADDCGEAIHLLGVSWSKVVGNSVSHNVGGILMSDGGFGISVGPAAHNLIAFNHSFDNAFDCGITLPGHDPRAVATTGPNAGQPQPNLAGVYDNVIVHNVSNHNGAAGLLDAAPYPGAGSYDNVFAGNTARGNGNSGFVMHSHAPLQDVSGIIVAGNRFGPNNLAGDPDTGVTPTTGVMLLSVAVPTSIVVTGNKISNNVNGVALNSNITVVGHNRFANVIHRYLHYTPPAS
;
A
#
# COMPACT_ATOMS: atom_id res chain seq x y z
N MET A 1 23.89 -24.79 6.43
CA MET A 1 25.11 -23.98 6.24
C MET A 1 24.66 -22.66 5.70
N TRP A 2 24.75 -21.63 6.48
CA TRP A 2 24.45 -20.26 6.09
C TRP A 2 25.70 -19.62 5.52
N PRO A 3 25.67 -18.87 4.42
CA PRO A 3 26.83 -18.09 4.02
C PRO A 3 26.83 -16.72 4.68
N ALA A 4 27.94 -16.44 5.22
CA ALA A 4 28.74 -15.26 5.50
C ALA A 4 28.09 -13.86 5.44
N ALA A 5 28.31 -13.16 6.54
CA ALA A 5 28.16 -11.73 6.68
C ALA A 5 29.12 -10.97 5.75
N VAL A 6 28.58 -9.99 5.03
CA VAL A 6 29.39 -9.01 4.31
C VAL A 6 29.81 -7.91 5.30
N VAL A 7 31.10 -7.82 5.57
CA VAL A 7 31.71 -6.72 6.34
C VAL A 7 32.02 -5.58 5.38
N LEU A 8 31.36 -4.44 5.53
CA LEU A 8 31.74 -3.20 4.86
C LEU A 8 32.88 -2.52 5.63
N ALA A 9 34.00 -2.36 4.97
CA ALA A 9 35.14 -1.58 5.47
C ALA A 9 34.86 -0.08 5.30
N ALA A 10 34.90 0.65 6.41
CA ALA A 10 34.77 2.11 6.43
C ALA A 10 36.12 2.74 6.04
N GLY A 11 36.15 3.45 4.92
CA GLY A 11 37.25 4.33 4.53
C GLY A 11 37.10 5.69 5.23
N THR A 12 38.12 6.06 6.04
CA THR A 12 38.18 7.35 6.70
C THR A 12 38.77 8.42 5.77
N GLY A 13 37.91 9.25 5.19
CA GLY A 13 38.30 10.48 4.51
C GLY A 13 38.06 11.67 5.44
N ALA A 14 39.13 12.36 5.84
CA ALA A 14 39.08 13.58 6.64
C ALA A 14 38.60 14.75 5.75
N LEU A 15 37.43 15.31 6.06
CA LEU A 15 36.93 16.56 5.50
C LEU A 15 37.05 17.68 6.54
N LEU A 16 37.69 18.76 6.12
CA LEU A 16 37.84 19.99 6.90
C LEU A 16 36.44 20.66 7.11
N PRO A 17 36.18 21.27 8.26
CA PRO A 17 34.91 21.89 8.52
C PRO A 17 34.80 23.23 7.81
N VAL A 18 33.87 23.35 6.84
CA VAL A 18 33.35 24.63 6.38
C VAL A 18 32.34 25.09 7.43
N GLY A 19 32.59 26.24 8.05
CA GLY A 19 31.71 26.84 9.06
C GLY A 19 30.36 27.14 8.51
N ALA A 20 29.36 26.31 8.83
CA ALA A 20 27.96 26.61 8.62
C ALA A 20 27.48 27.47 9.79
N ALA A 21 26.99 28.68 9.49
CA ALA A 21 26.25 29.49 10.46
C ALA A 21 25.06 28.67 10.96
N ALA A 22 25.05 28.38 12.24
CA ALA A 22 23.94 27.70 12.90
C ALA A 22 22.70 28.60 12.83
N ALA A 23 21.76 28.26 11.96
CA ALA A 23 20.41 28.83 12.03
C ALA A 23 19.86 28.48 13.41
N ALA A 24 19.45 29.49 14.19
CA ALA A 24 18.82 29.29 15.47
C ALA A 24 17.61 28.37 15.31
N ALA A 25 17.68 27.17 15.88
CA ALA A 25 16.57 26.25 15.89
C ALA A 25 15.42 26.93 16.65
N SER A 26 14.30 27.11 15.98
CA SER A 26 13.05 27.52 16.68
C SER A 26 12.82 26.57 17.85
N PRO A 27 12.38 27.08 19.02
CA PRO A 27 12.17 26.25 20.19
C PRO A 27 11.21 25.12 19.82
N ALA A 28 11.65 23.88 20.03
CA ALA A 28 10.86 22.70 19.74
C ALA A 28 9.55 22.80 20.53
N HIS A 29 8.42 22.80 19.83
CA HIS A 29 7.11 22.76 20.47
C HIS A 29 7.04 21.55 21.41
N ALA A 30 6.78 21.81 22.70
CA ALA A 30 6.64 20.72 23.66
C ALA A 30 5.44 19.85 23.26
N ARG A 31 5.66 18.55 23.14
CA ARG A 31 4.61 17.59 22.81
C ARG A 31 3.44 17.73 23.78
N THR A 32 2.25 17.93 23.27
CA THR A 32 1.04 18.00 24.07
C THR A 32 0.08 16.87 23.70
N THR A 33 -0.81 16.55 24.66
CA THR A 33 -1.84 15.54 24.44
C THR A 33 -3.19 16.24 24.32
N LEU A 34 -3.86 16.02 23.19
CA LEU A 34 -5.23 16.40 22.93
C LEU A 34 -6.13 15.19 23.20
N LYS A 35 -7.32 15.44 23.72
CA LYS A 35 -8.29 14.40 24.08
C LYS A 35 -9.53 14.54 23.21
N VAL A 36 -10.07 13.41 22.74
CA VAL A 36 -11.33 13.36 21.99
C VAL A 36 -12.26 12.34 22.65
N ALA A 37 -13.47 12.76 22.98
CA ALA A 37 -14.49 11.91 23.60
C ALA A 37 -15.90 12.26 23.07
N THR A 38 -16.77 11.27 22.93
CA THR A 38 -18.15 11.48 22.44
C THR A 38 -18.95 12.46 23.30
N THR A 39 -18.59 12.61 24.56
CA THR A 39 -19.15 13.57 25.52
C THR A 39 -18.42 14.92 25.53
N GLY A 40 -17.40 15.10 24.69
CA GLY A 40 -16.61 16.32 24.60
C GLY A 40 -17.34 17.49 23.94
N SER A 41 -16.62 18.60 23.77
CA SER A 41 -17.12 19.81 23.11
C SER A 41 -16.08 20.45 22.21
N ASP A 42 -16.45 20.80 20.99
CA ASP A 42 -15.57 21.44 20.00
C ASP A 42 -15.47 22.97 20.19
N ARG A 43 -15.47 23.44 21.44
CA ARG A 43 -15.34 24.88 21.81
C ARG A 43 -13.98 25.19 22.40
N GLY A 44 -13.10 24.22 22.59
CA GLY A 44 -11.85 24.37 23.30
C GLY A 44 -10.67 23.75 22.57
N ASN A 45 -9.51 23.81 23.22
CA ASN A 45 -8.23 23.34 22.64
C ASN A 45 -7.97 21.83 22.81
N CYS A 46 -8.92 21.04 23.26
CA CYS A 46 -8.84 19.60 23.50
C CYS A 46 -7.82 19.15 24.58
N ARG A 47 -7.15 20.07 25.27
CA ARG A 47 -6.11 19.74 26.27
C ARG A 47 -6.66 19.59 27.68
N SER A 48 -7.35 20.59 28.16
CA SER A 48 -7.98 20.58 29.50
C SER A 48 -9.24 19.73 29.55
N SER A 49 -10.09 19.87 28.53
CA SER A 49 -11.32 19.08 28.34
C SER A 49 -11.34 18.43 26.97
N PRO A 50 -11.92 17.24 26.85
CA PRO A 50 -11.99 16.56 25.55
C PRO A 50 -12.78 17.36 24.52
N CYS A 51 -12.33 17.34 23.26
CA CYS A 51 -13.13 17.72 22.12
C CYS A 51 -14.11 16.62 21.73
N LYS A 52 -15.14 16.95 20.99
CA LYS A 52 -16.16 16.00 20.57
C LYS A 52 -15.75 15.23 19.32
N THR A 53 -14.98 15.88 18.43
CA THR A 53 -14.63 15.34 17.12
C THR A 53 -13.12 15.25 16.92
N LEU A 54 -12.68 14.25 16.13
CA LEU A 54 -11.28 14.13 15.71
C LEU A 54 -10.91 15.32 14.81
N GLY A 55 -11.80 15.70 13.90
CA GLY A 55 -11.56 16.83 12.99
C GLY A 55 -11.27 18.13 13.73
N HIS A 56 -12.01 18.46 14.80
CA HIS A 56 -11.70 19.63 15.61
C HIS A 56 -10.34 19.48 16.32
N ALA A 57 -10.04 18.31 16.90
CA ALA A 57 -8.74 18.07 17.51
C ALA A 57 -7.59 18.24 16.53
N LEU A 58 -7.77 17.87 15.25
CA LEU A 58 -6.79 18.08 14.19
C LEU A 58 -6.58 19.56 13.84
N THR A 59 -7.59 20.42 14.03
CA THR A 59 -7.41 21.88 13.86
C THR A 59 -6.59 22.50 14.99
N GLU A 60 -6.73 21.97 16.21
CA GLU A 60 -6.04 22.43 17.42
C GLU A 60 -4.64 21.84 17.61
N ALA A 61 -4.32 20.76 16.87
CA ALA A 61 -3.05 20.06 17.00
C ALA A 61 -1.88 20.83 16.37
N SER A 62 -0.71 20.61 16.93
CA SER A 62 0.60 21.07 16.46
C SER A 62 1.47 19.89 16.05
N PRO A 63 2.58 20.09 15.32
CA PRO A 63 3.53 19.03 15.01
C PRO A 63 3.96 18.25 16.26
N ASN A 64 4.11 16.94 16.11
CA ASN A 64 4.49 16.00 17.17
C ASN A 64 3.50 15.83 18.34
N ASP A 65 2.36 16.50 18.34
CA ASP A 65 1.33 16.28 19.36
C ASP A 65 0.76 14.86 19.30
N THR A 66 0.05 14.47 20.35
CA THR A 66 -0.69 13.22 20.42
C THR A 66 -2.17 13.50 20.60
N ILE A 67 -3.01 12.95 19.74
CA ILE A 67 -4.46 12.92 19.89
C ILE A 67 -4.85 11.55 20.44
N VAL A 68 -5.39 11.55 21.66
CA VAL A 68 -5.92 10.36 22.31
C VAL A 68 -7.44 10.34 22.13
N VAL A 69 -7.95 9.36 21.37
CA VAL A 69 -9.37 9.20 21.10
C VAL A 69 -9.95 8.15 22.05
N PHE A 70 -10.89 8.57 22.88
CA PHE A 70 -11.52 7.66 23.84
C PHE A 70 -12.54 6.74 23.16
N PRO A 71 -12.89 5.60 23.81
CA PRO A 71 -13.86 4.67 23.26
C PRO A 71 -15.20 5.33 22.90
N GLY A 72 -15.77 4.91 21.78
CA GLY A 72 -17.04 5.44 21.28
C GLY A 72 -17.09 5.47 19.76
N THR A 73 -18.22 5.90 19.20
CA THR A 73 -18.40 6.06 17.75
C THR A 73 -18.44 7.53 17.39
N TYR A 74 -17.53 7.94 16.54
CA TYR A 74 -17.37 9.30 16.05
C TYR A 74 -17.88 9.38 14.62
N ARG A 75 -18.75 10.33 14.34
CA ARG A 75 -19.27 10.66 13.02
C ARG A 75 -18.93 12.10 12.73
N GLU A 76 -18.18 12.30 11.66
CA GLU A 76 -17.80 13.63 11.23
C GLU A 76 -18.28 13.84 9.80
N SER A 77 -18.64 15.07 9.50
CA SER A 77 -19.10 15.44 8.17
C SER A 77 -17.98 16.09 7.37
N HIS A 78 -18.04 15.98 6.05
CA HIS A 78 -17.22 16.75 5.11
C HIS A 78 -15.71 16.53 5.21
N ASN A 79 -15.26 15.28 5.23
CA ASN A 79 -13.82 14.94 5.19
C ASN A 79 -13.00 15.66 6.25
N ALA A 80 -13.54 15.75 7.48
CA ALA A 80 -12.90 16.50 8.57
C ALA A 80 -11.62 15.85 9.10
N ASN A 81 -11.42 14.53 8.88
CA ASN A 81 -10.29 13.79 9.42
C ASN A 81 -9.06 13.88 8.51
N VAL A 82 -8.63 15.11 8.23
CA VAL A 82 -7.46 15.39 7.39
C VAL A 82 -6.27 15.80 8.23
N VAL A 83 -5.24 14.97 8.28
CA VAL A 83 -3.93 15.30 8.86
C VAL A 83 -3.15 16.15 7.86
N LYS A 84 -3.29 17.46 7.97
CA LYS A 84 -2.69 18.45 7.05
C LYS A 84 -1.14 18.41 7.09
N PRO A 85 -0.45 18.86 6.03
CA PRO A 85 1.02 18.82 5.93
C PRO A 85 1.79 19.44 7.11
N ARG A 86 1.20 20.45 7.78
CA ARG A 86 1.78 21.09 8.95
C ARG A 86 1.90 20.17 10.18
N LEU A 87 1.16 19.06 10.22
CA LEU A 87 1.04 18.18 11.39
C LEU A 87 2.06 17.02 11.36
N THR A 88 3.29 17.30 10.94
CA THR A 88 4.35 16.31 10.93
C THR A 88 4.57 15.68 12.31
N GLY A 89 4.79 14.35 12.35
CA GLY A 89 5.03 13.63 13.59
C GLY A 89 3.81 13.46 14.50
N LEU A 90 2.59 13.87 14.07
CA LEU A 90 1.36 13.72 14.84
C LEU A 90 1.07 12.25 15.13
N ARG A 91 0.56 11.98 16.33
CA ARG A 91 0.09 10.64 16.72
C ARG A 91 -1.40 10.67 17.00
N ILE A 92 -2.14 9.74 16.38
CA ILE A 92 -3.56 9.51 16.66
C ILE A 92 -3.67 8.10 17.21
N THR A 93 -4.18 7.96 18.42
CA THR A 93 -4.25 6.66 19.08
C THR A 93 -5.56 6.49 19.85
N SER A 94 -6.08 5.26 19.90
CA SER A 94 -7.19 4.92 20.77
C SER A 94 -6.76 4.90 22.24
N ALA A 95 -7.70 5.21 23.13
CA ALA A 95 -7.53 5.10 24.58
C ALA A 95 -8.19 3.82 25.11
N GLY A 96 -7.41 2.92 25.67
CA GLY A 96 -7.93 1.71 26.30
C GLY A 96 -8.32 0.59 25.33
N SER A 97 -9.03 -0.41 25.85
CA SER A 97 -9.33 -1.66 25.12
C SER A 97 -10.72 -1.71 24.48
N ALA A 98 -11.61 -0.78 24.82
CA ALA A 98 -12.94 -0.72 24.19
C ALA A 98 -12.85 -0.05 22.80
N PRO A 99 -13.70 -0.43 21.84
CA PRO A 99 -13.63 0.05 20.48
C PRO A 99 -13.74 1.57 20.35
N THR A 100 -12.81 2.15 19.59
CA THR A 100 -12.82 3.55 19.16
C THR A 100 -13.10 3.57 17.67
N VAL A 101 -14.30 3.99 17.28
CA VAL A 101 -14.81 3.83 15.91
C VAL A 101 -14.91 5.18 15.21
N ILE A 102 -14.17 5.35 14.14
CA ILE A 102 -14.34 6.43 13.17
C ILE A 102 -15.32 5.93 12.09
N ASN A 103 -16.54 6.43 12.11
CA ASN A 103 -17.57 6.11 11.14
C ASN A 103 -17.63 7.22 10.09
N ALA A 104 -16.96 6.99 8.98
CA ALA A 104 -16.74 7.96 7.92
C ALA A 104 -17.89 8.01 6.90
N ARG A 105 -19.10 7.57 7.26
CA ARG A 105 -20.24 7.54 6.33
C ARG A 105 -20.52 8.93 5.76
N GLY A 106 -20.45 9.04 4.43
CA GLY A 106 -20.64 10.28 3.68
C GLY A 106 -19.35 11.07 3.44
N ASN A 107 -18.21 10.58 3.94
CA ASN A 107 -16.89 11.12 3.63
C ASN A 107 -16.20 10.30 2.54
N ALA A 108 -15.32 10.93 1.76
CA ALA A 108 -14.48 10.22 0.81
C ALA A 108 -13.59 9.22 1.56
N ASN A 109 -12.79 9.71 2.50
CA ASN A 109 -11.88 8.88 3.26
C ASN A 109 -12.22 8.85 4.75
N GLY A 110 -11.87 7.78 5.43
CA GLY A 110 -12.01 7.68 6.88
C GLY A 110 -11.00 8.56 7.60
N ILE A 111 -9.72 8.43 7.26
CA ILE A 111 -8.63 9.29 7.70
C ILE A 111 -7.72 9.56 6.49
N LEU A 112 -7.47 10.83 6.19
CA LEU A 112 -6.53 11.26 5.16
C LEU A 112 -5.25 11.82 5.82
N ILE A 113 -4.10 11.24 5.49
CA ILE A 113 -2.79 11.62 6.04
C ILE A 113 -1.98 12.32 4.94
N GLN A 114 -1.71 13.62 5.11
CA GLN A 114 -0.90 14.41 4.17
C GLN A 114 0.38 14.97 4.81
N ALA A 115 0.87 14.32 5.84
CA ALA A 115 2.07 14.74 6.57
C ALA A 115 2.99 13.56 6.89
N SER A 116 4.29 13.80 6.85
CA SER A 116 5.29 12.79 7.22
C SER A 116 5.35 12.56 8.75
N GLY A 117 5.81 11.37 9.14
CA GLY A 117 6.01 11.00 10.55
C GLY A 117 4.74 10.73 11.34
N VAL A 118 3.58 10.72 10.69
CA VAL A 118 2.27 10.51 11.35
C VAL A 118 2.09 9.06 11.76
N SER A 119 1.48 8.82 12.92
CA SER A 119 1.02 7.48 13.29
C SER A 119 -0.47 7.44 13.60
N VAL A 120 -1.16 6.38 13.11
CA VAL A 120 -2.57 6.09 13.37
C VAL A 120 -2.66 4.68 13.94
N THR A 121 -3.14 4.55 15.19
CA THR A 121 -3.09 3.27 15.89
C THR A 121 -4.35 2.94 16.69
N GLY A 122 -4.77 1.67 16.64
CA GLY A 122 -5.80 1.10 17.52
C GLY A 122 -7.23 1.57 17.24
N LEU A 123 -7.51 2.11 16.06
CA LEU A 123 -8.82 2.61 15.67
C LEU A 123 -9.58 1.56 14.85
N THR A 124 -10.91 1.62 14.91
CA THR A 124 -11.78 1.03 13.89
C THR A 124 -12.21 2.12 12.93
N VAL A 125 -11.87 1.97 11.63
CA VAL A 125 -12.25 2.92 10.57
C VAL A 125 -13.21 2.24 9.62
N LYS A 126 -14.40 2.83 9.40
CA LYS A 126 -15.42 2.20 8.58
C LYS A 126 -16.35 3.16 7.85
N ASN A 127 -16.99 2.63 6.81
CA ASN A 127 -18.04 3.28 6.00
C ASN A 127 -17.58 4.52 5.24
N ALA A 128 -16.30 4.67 4.95
CA ALA A 128 -15.84 5.66 3.98
C ALA A 128 -16.38 5.30 2.58
N ASN A 129 -16.54 6.30 1.73
CA ASN A 129 -17.00 6.07 0.37
C ASN A 129 -15.87 5.60 -0.56
N LEU A 130 -14.64 5.91 -0.20
CA LEU A 130 -13.42 5.47 -0.84
C LEU A 130 -12.55 4.77 0.23
N GLU A 131 -11.36 5.30 0.48
CA GLU A 131 -10.37 4.71 1.35
C GLU A 131 -10.77 4.72 2.84
N GLY A 132 -10.47 3.65 3.52
CA GLY A 132 -10.53 3.67 4.98
C GLY A 132 -9.45 4.60 5.56
N ILE A 133 -8.20 4.37 5.23
CA ILE A 133 -7.06 5.23 5.61
C ILE A 133 -6.20 5.47 4.36
N LEU A 134 -6.15 6.71 3.89
CA LEU A 134 -5.31 7.13 2.78
C LEU A 134 -4.13 7.95 3.31
N ALA A 135 -2.92 7.58 2.90
CA ALA A 135 -1.73 8.39 3.10
C ALA A 135 -1.19 8.82 1.73
N GLU A 136 -1.12 10.14 1.49
CA GLU A 136 -0.69 10.72 0.23
C GLU A 136 -0.01 12.06 0.45
N PRO A 137 0.89 12.52 -0.43
CA PRO A 137 1.35 13.91 -0.40
C PRO A 137 0.19 14.86 -0.73
N PRO A 138 0.25 16.13 -0.24
CA PRO A 138 -0.77 17.11 -0.58
C PRO A 138 -0.72 17.40 -2.08
N LEU A 139 -1.76 17.00 -2.77
CA LEU A 139 -1.93 17.27 -4.19
C LEU A 139 -2.49 18.68 -4.36
N SER A 140 -1.73 19.58 -4.95
CA SER A 140 -2.09 21.01 -5.09
C SER A 140 -3.23 21.26 -6.07
N SER A 141 -3.56 20.29 -6.90
CA SER A 141 -4.73 20.23 -7.77
C SER A 141 -4.85 18.84 -8.37
N TRP A 142 -5.98 18.23 -8.22
CA TRP A 142 -6.39 17.01 -8.90
C TRP A 142 -6.69 17.26 -10.37
N PRO A 143 -6.38 16.34 -11.31
CA PRO A 143 -5.03 16.09 -11.81
C PRO A 143 -4.69 17.05 -12.94
N ASN A 144 -3.46 17.55 -12.99
CA ASN A 144 -2.95 18.07 -14.25
C ASN A 144 -1.87 17.13 -14.79
N PRO A 145 -2.21 16.16 -15.64
CA PRO A 145 -1.25 15.20 -16.18
C PRO A 145 -0.18 15.86 -17.07
N LYS A 146 -0.35 17.14 -17.40
CA LYS A 146 0.58 17.90 -18.26
C LYS A 146 1.68 18.65 -17.51
N LYS A 147 1.66 18.65 -16.17
CA LYS A 147 2.74 19.24 -15.36
C LYS A 147 3.07 18.31 -14.20
N PRO A 148 3.95 17.33 -14.42
CA PRO A 148 4.52 16.59 -13.30
C PRO A 148 5.21 17.59 -12.37
N THR A 149 4.91 17.52 -11.06
CA THR A 149 5.63 18.30 -10.06
C THR A 149 7.09 17.89 -10.07
N SER A 150 8.01 18.83 -10.06
CA SER A 150 9.43 18.55 -9.93
C SER A 150 9.98 19.35 -8.76
N PRO A 151 10.52 18.70 -7.72
CA PRO A 151 10.62 17.26 -7.52
C PRO A 151 9.24 16.61 -7.24
N PRO A 152 9.11 15.29 -7.44
CA PRO A 152 7.86 14.58 -7.17
C PRO A 152 7.50 14.72 -5.68
N ALA A 153 6.20 14.93 -5.42
CA ALA A 153 5.71 15.01 -4.05
C ALA A 153 5.75 13.63 -3.39
N ASN A 154 6.22 13.57 -2.15
CA ASN A 154 6.29 12.33 -1.36
C ASN A 154 6.11 12.67 0.12
N ILE A 155 5.50 11.76 0.87
CA ILE A 155 5.52 11.75 2.34
C ILE A 155 6.19 10.48 2.84
N SER A 156 6.64 10.50 4.09
CA SER A 156 7.43 9.38 4.62
C SER A 156 7.22 9.17 6.11
N HIS A 157 7.70 8.01 6.60
CA HIS A 157 7.68 7.67 8.03
C HIS A 157 6.27 7.65 8.63
N VAL A 158 5.27 7.29 7.81
CA VAL A 158 3.89 7.05 8.28
C VAL A 158 3.82 5.69 8.94
N THR A 159 3.06 5.57 10.03
CA THR A 159 2.80 4.30 10.71
C THR A 159 1.30 4.09 10.85
N ILE A 160 0.78 3.03 10.26
CA ILE A 160 -0.62 2.60 10.39
C ILE A 160 -0.59 1.24 11.07
N ALA A 161 -0.98 1.16 12.36
CA ALA A 161 -0.76 -0.05 13.11
C ALA A 161 -1.91 -0.45 14.04
N GLY A 162 -2.23 -1.75 14.05
CA GLY A 162 -3.24 -2.32 14.96
C GLY A 162 -4.65 -1.76 14.78
N ASN A 163 -4.99 -1.30 13.58
CA ASN A 163 -6.32 -0.80 13.26
C ASN A 163 -7.22 -1.92 12.71
N VAL A 164 -8.53 -1.72 12.83
CA VAL A 164 -9.56 -2.49 12.13
C VAL A 164 -10.15 -1.59 11.05
N VAL A 165 -9.96 -1.97 9.78
CA VAL A 165 -10.44 -1.17 8.64
C VAL A 165 -11.44 -1.99 7.86
N VAL A 166 -12.74 -1.60 7.90
CA VAL A 166 -13.82 -2.50 7.52
C VAL A 166 -15.01 -1.76 6.90
N HIS A 167 -15.62 -2.37 5.86
CA HIS A 167 -16.79 -1.80 5.17
C HIS A 167 -16.57 -0.39 4.64
N ASN A 168 -15.37 -0.10 4.16
CA ASN A 168 -15.08 1.11 3.41
C ASN A 168 -15.36 0.85 1.94
N ASP A 169 -15.17 1.87 1.12
CA ASP A 169 -15.30 1.74 -0.31
C ASP A 169 -16.73 1.52 -0.80
N ARG A 170 -17.57 2.34 -0.26
CA ARG A 170 -19.01 2.31 -0.54
C ARG A 170 -19.37 2.92 -1.91
N ALA A 171 -18.39 3.44 -2.65
CA ALA A 171 -18.60 3.96 -4.00
C ALA A 171 -18.98 2.85 -4.99
N TYR A 172 -18.60 1.61 -4.70
CA TYR A 172 -19.05 0.41 -5.42
C TYR A 172 -20.44 -0.08 -5.01
N ASP A 173 -21.00 0.46 -3.96
CA ASP A 173 -22.41 0.22 -3.64
C ASP A 173 -23.26 1.00 -4.65
N THR A 174 -23.77 0.31 -5.66
CA THR A 174 -24.60 0.89 -6.72
C THR A 174 -25.88 1.53 -6.21
N SER A 175 -26.24 1.31 -4.94
CA SER A 175 -27.34 2.00 -4.25
C SER A 175 -26.99 3.41 -3.76
N LEU A 176 -25.69 3.80 -3.80
CA LEU A 176 -25.22 5.11 -3.40
C LEU A 176 -24.96 6.00 -4.64
N PRO A 177 -25.10 7.33 -4.51
CA PRO A 177 -24.73 8.24 -5.58
C PRO A 177 -23.26 8.04 -5.99
N PRO A 178 -22.94 8.12 -7.29
CA PRO A 178 -21.58 8.03 -7.76
C PRO A 178 -20.71 9.10 -7.07
N MET A 179 -19.56 8.67 -6.59
CA MET A 179 -18.65 9.55 -5.87
C MET A 179 -17.76 10.30 -6.82
N SER A 180 -17.48 11.56 -6.50
CA SER A 180 -16.72 12.48 -7.33
C SER A 180 -15.21 12.25 -7.31
N ALA A 181 -14.71 11.35 -6.48
CA ALA A 181 -13.26 11.14 -6.33
C ALA A 181 -12.74 9.92 -7.09
N CYS A 182 -13.60 8.92 -7.38
CA CYS A 182 -13.31 7.89 -8.38
C CYS A 182 -14.12 8.21 -9.62
N PRO A 183 -13.53 8.84 -10.65
CA PRO A 183 -14.27 9.18 -11.84
C PRO A 183 -14.80 7.93 -12.54
N SER A 184 -16.06 7.94 -12.96
CA SER A 184 -16.71 6.85 -13.70
C SER A 184 -16.06 6.52 -15.06
N SER A 185 -15.02 7.26 -15.45
CA SER A 185 -14.22 7.05 -16.65
C SER A 185 -12.96 6.21 -16.43
N LEU A 186 -12.71 5.75 -15.20
CA LEU A 186 -11.57 4.91 -14.90
C LEU A 186 -11.88 3.48 -15.31
N THR A 187 -11.06 2.96 -16.22
CA THR A 187 -11.12 1.57 -16.66
C THR A 187 -10.53 0.60 -15.63
N ASP A 188 -9.74 1.12 -14.68
CA ASP A 188 -9.20 0.40 -13.52
C ASP A 188 -9.93 0.88 -12.25
N ALA A 189 -11.13 0.36 -12.06
CA ALA A 189 -11.87 0.54 -10.83
C ALA A 189 -11.12 -0.05 -9.61
N ASP A 190 -10.15 -0.88 -9.88
CA ASP A 190 -9.42 -1.70 -8.91
C ASP A 190 -8.48 -0.88 -8.00
N ASP A 191 -8.07 0.32 -8.41
CA ASP A 191 -7.18 1.18 -7.61
C ASP A 191 -7.90 2.30 -6.86
N CYS A 192 -9.18 2.19 -6.71
CA CYS A 192 -9.98 3.24 -6.13
C CYS A 192 -10.83 2.65 -5.02
N GLY A 193 -10.40 2.80 -3.78
CA GLY A 193 -11.21 2.42 -2.66
C GLY A 193 -10.70 1.23 -1.85
N GLU A 194 -9.44 1.25 -1.52
CA GLU A 194 -8.88 0.26 -0.61
C GLU A 194 -9.11 0.62 0.85
N ALA A 195 -8.99 -0.40 1.67
CA ALA A 195 -9.04 -0.19 3.11
C ALA A 195 -7.89 0.70 3.61
N ILE A 196 -6.66 0.42 3.17
CA ILE A 196 -5.46 1.21 3.48
C ILE A 196 -4.69 1.45 2.19
N HIS A 197 -4.46 2.72 1.84
CA HIS A 197 -3.71 3.10 0.66
C HIS A 197 -2.51 3.99 1.02
N LEU A 198 -1.34 3.61 0.54
CA LEU A 198 -0.10 4.39 0.57
C LEU A 198 0.21 4.89 -0.84
N LEU A 199 -0.14 6.12 -1.17
CA LEU A 199 0.09 6.74 -2.47
C LEU A 199 1.29 7.69 -2.41
N GLY A 200 2.39 7.36 -3.08
CA GLY A 200 3.62 8.16 -3.03
C GLY A 200 4.20 8.29 -1.61
N VAL A 201 4.27 7.16 -0.91
CA VAL A 201 4.69 7.11 0.51
C VAL A 201 5.89 6.19 0.65
N SER A 202 6.94 6.67 1.31
CA SER A 202 8.16 5.89 1.50
C SER A 202 8.57 5.78 2.97
N TRP A 203 9.43 4.81 3.31
CA TRP A 203 9.97 4.61 4.66
C TRP A 203 8.91 4.45 5.74
N SER A 204 7.79 3.81 5.40
CA SER A 204 6.59 3.77 6.23
C SER A 204 6.23 2.34 6.63
N LYS A 205 5.25 2.20 7.54
CA LYS A 205 4.88 0.90 8.10
C LYS A 205 3.38 0.73 8.16
N VAL A 206 2.89 -0.40 7.64
CA VAL A 206 1.52 -0.89 7.84
C VAL A 206 1.60 -2.21 8.56
N VAL A 207 1.29 -2.24 9.88
CA VAL A 207 1.62 -3.39 10.73
C VAL A 207 0.46 -3.82 11.61
N GLY A 208 0.13 -5.12 11.60
CA GLY A 208 -0.83 -5.70 12.54
C GLY A 208 -2.25 -5.20 12.38
N ASN A 209 -2.64 -4.71 11.20
CA ASN A 209 -4.01 -4.28 10.95
C ASN A 209 -4.89 -5.46 10.53
N SER A 210 -6.19 -5.36 10.84
CA SER A 210 -7.23 -6.25 10.34
C SER A 210 -8.05 -5.49 9.30
N VAL A 211 -8.03 -5.99 8.05
CA VAL A 211 -8.59 -5.32 6.88
C VAL A 211 -9.58 -6.27 6.23
N SER A 212 -10.87 -5.92 6.19
CA SER A 212 -11.86 -6.85 5.64
C SER A 212 -13.14 -6.16 5.16
N HIS A 213 -13.87 -6.85 4.27
CA HIS A 213 -15.15 -6.39 3.75
C HIS A 213 -15.08 -4.99 3.12
N ASN A 214 -13.95 -4.68 2.48
CA ASN A 214 -13.77 -3.52 1.61
C ASN A 214 -13.77 -3.99 0.15
N VAL A 215 -13.59 -3.12 -0.83
CA VAL A 215 -13.38 -3.55 -2.22
C VAL A 215 -11.99 -4.16 -2.33
N GLY A 216 -10.96 -3.44 -1.93
CA GLY A 216 -9.59 -3.92 -1.85
C GLY A 216 -9.00 -3.88 -0.43
N GLY A 217 -7.85 -4.49 -0.28
CA GLY A 217 -7.16 -4.62 1.00
C GLY A 217 -6.18 -3.48 1.30
N ILE A 218 -4.90 -3.74 1.12
CA ILE A 218 -3.80 -2.79 1.34
C ILE A 218 -3.15 -2.52 -0.01
N LEU A 219 -3.20 -1.27 -0.46
CA LEU A 219 -2.59 -0.81 -1.69
C LEU A 219 -1.37 0.06 -1.40
N MET A 220 -0.34 -0.08 -2.22
CA MET A 220 0.83 0.79 -2.23
C MET A 220 1.19 1.13 -3.66
N SER A 221 1.06 2.41 -4.05
CA SER A 221 1.27 2.86 -5.42
C SER A 221 2.07 4.16 -5.50
N ASP A 222 2.64 4.43 -6.66
CA ASP A 222 3.43 5.62 -6.98
C ASP A 222 2.67 6.63 -7.83
N GLY A 223 1.40 6.41 -8.04
CA GLY A 223 0.53 7.23 -8.88
C GLY A 223 -0.66 6.44 -9.36
N GLY A 224 -1.34 6.95 -10.33
CA GLY A 224 -2.49 6.35 -10.99
C GLY A 224 -3.35 7.41 -11.63
N PHE A 225 -4.06 7.06 -12.70
CA PHE A 225 -5.08 7.93 -13.32
C PHE A 225 -4.62 9.36 -13.67
N GLY A 226 -3.34 9.50 -14.08
CA GLY A 226 -2.76 10.81 -14.39
C GLY A 226 -2.30 11.60 -13.16
N ILE A 227 -2.30 10.99 -11.99
CA ILE A 227 -1.61 11.50 -10.80
C ILE A 227 -0.17 11.01 -10.86
N SER A 228 0.76 11.93 -10.72
CA SER A 228 2.17 11.65 -10.57
C SER A 228 2.61 12.14 -9.21
N VAL A 229 2.93 11.22 -8.33
CA VAL A 229 3.55 11.48 -7.03
C VAL A 229 4.97 10.91 -7.00
N GLY A 230 5.63 10.95 -5.88
CA GLY A 230 6.94 10.32 -5.74
C GLY A 230 6.83 8.80 -5.53
N PRO A 231 7.96 8.12 -5.39
CA PRO A 231 7.98 6.66 -5.26
C PRO A 231 7.28 6.17 -3.98
N ALA A 232 6.69 4.98 -4.06
CA ALA A 232 6.27 4.22 -2.90
C ALA A 232 7.33 3.15 -2.58
N ALA A 233 8.32 3.51 -1.75
CA ALA A 233 9.50 2.71 -1.59
C ALA A 233 9.95 2.54 -0.12
N HIS A 234 10.73 1.48 0.14
CA HIS A 234 11.30 1.18 1.47
C HIS A 234 10.24 1.05 2.58
N ASN A 235 9.05 0.57 2.24
CA ASN A 235 7.98 0.39 3.21
C ASN A 235 7.97 -1.04 3.76
N LEU A 236 7.42 -1.18 4.97
CA LEU A 236 7.18 -2.46 5.62
C LEU A 236 5.67 -2.69 5.76
N ILE A 237 5.16 -3.74 5.11
CA ILE A 237 3.80 -4.25 5.30
C ILE A 237 3.90 -5.59 6.01
N ALA A 238 3.55 -5.66 7.30
CA ALA A 238 3.83 -6.83 8.10
C ALA A 238 2.71 -7.20 9.07
N PHE A 239 2.51 -8.50 9.28
CA PHE A 239 1.58 -9.04 10.28
C PHE A 239 0.14 -8.55 10.12
N ASN A 240 -0.26 -8.11 8.92
CA ASN A 240 -1.63 -7.73 8.65
C ASN A 240 -2.47 -8.95 8.31
N HIS A 241 -3.77 -8.85 8.57
CA HIS A 241 -4.77 -9.82 8.15
C HIS A 241 -5.74 -9.14 7.19
N SER A 242 -5.60 -9.40 5.89
CA SER A 242 -6.44 -8.89 4.81
C SER A 242 -7.33 -10.02 4.29
N PHE A 243 -8.64 -9.90 4.47
CA PHE A 243 -9.56 -11.00 4.14
C PHE A 243 -10.96 -10.53 3.76
N ASP A 244 -11.63 -11.36 2.93
CA ASP A 244 -13.00 -11.10 2.50
C ASP A 244 -13.20 -9.70 1.88
N ASN A 245 -12.17 -9.17 1.19
CA ASN A 245 -12.32 -7.96 0.38
C ASN A 245 -12.88 -8.37 -0.99
N ALA A 246 -13.89 -7.64 -1.47
CA ALA A 246 -14.83 -8.22 -2.43
C ALA A 246 -14.33 -8.33 -3.87
N PHE A 247 -13.49 -7.40 -4.34
CA PHE A 247 -13.13 -7.31 -5.75
C PHE A 247 -11.63 -7.35 -6.01
N ASP A 248 -10.84 -6.63 -5.22
CA ASP A 248 -9.41 -6.53 -5.44
C ASP A 248 -8.60 -7.47 -4.55
N CYS A 249 -7.30 -7.32 -4.62
CA CYS A 249 -6.30 -8.13 -3.93
C CYS A 249 -6.28 -7.86 -2.43
N GLY A 250 -5.71 -8.80 -1.70
CA GLY A 250 -5.49 -8.58 -0.28
C GLY A 250 -4.36 -7.58 0.01
N ILE A 251 -3.26 -7.65 -0.74
CA ILE A 251 -2.15 -6.68 -0.70
C ILE A 251 -1.64 -6.48 -2.13
N THR A 252 -1.60 -5.24 -2.59
CA THR A 252 -1.32 -4.86 -3.99
C THR A 252 -0.20 -3.82 -4.06
N LEU A 253 0.77 -4.04 -4.94
CA LEU A 253 1.90 -3.17 -5.23
C LEU A 253 1.94 -2.85 -6.74
N PRO A 254 1.10 -1.95 -7.26
CA PRO A 254 1.12 -1.57 -8.64
C PRO A 254 2.02 -0.35 -8.86
N GLY A 255 2.97 -0.44 -9.77
CA GLY A 255 3.67 0.72 -10.31
C GLY A 255 2.86 1.30 -11.46
N HIS A 256 2.31 2.49 -11.27
CA HIS A 256 1.44 3.13 -12.26
C HIS A 256 2.07 4.35 -12.94
N ASP A 257 3.09 4.95 -12.35
CA ASP A 257 3.68 6.17 -12.92
C ASP A 257 4.63 5.82 -14.08
N PRO A 258 4.36 6.33 -15.31
CA PRO A 258 5.19 6.06 -16.48
C PRO A 258 6.58 6.72 -16.43
N ARG A 259 6.95 7.37 -15.33
CA ARG A 259 8.28 7.92 -15.09
C ARG A 259 9.20 7.00 -14.28
N ALA A 260 8.69 5.87 -13.81
CA ALA A 260 9.47 4.91 -13.01
C ALA A 260 10.60 4.26 -13.82
N VAL A 261 10.42 4.13 -15.14
CA VAL A 261 11.41 3.58 -16.06
C VAL A 261 11.59 4.51 -17.24
N ALA A 262 12.83 4.76 -17.64
CA ALA A 262 13.11 5.58 -18.82
C ALA A 262 12.57 4.90 -20.09
N THR A 263 11.73 5.59 -20.86
CA THR A 263 11.15 5.03 -22.09
C THR A 263 11.90 5.44 -23.36
N THR A 264 12.80 6.42 -23.26
CA THR A 264 13.56 6.98 -24.40
C THR A 264 15.02 7.26 -24.02
N GLY A 265 15.85 7.47 -25.04
CA GLY A 265 17.25 7.82 -24.85
C GLY A 265 18.16 6.62 -24.50
N PRO A 266 19.42 6.89 -24.11
CA PRO A 266 20.41 5.83 -23.88
C PRO A 266 20.11 4.98 -22.62
N ASN A 267 19.23 5.45 -21.74
CA ASN A 267 18.83 4.75 -20.51
C ASN A 267 17.45 4.09 -20.64
N ALA A 268 16.89 3.95 -21.86
CA ALA A 268 15.59 3.29 -22.04
C ALA A 268 15.60 1.88 -21.41
N GLY A 269 14.56 1.59 -20.62
CA GLY A 269 14.44 0.35 -19.84
C GLY A 269 15.14 0.37 -18.47
N GLN A 270 15.75 1.50 -18.06
CA GLN A 270 16.41 1.60 -16.75
C GLN A 270 15.52 2.30 -15.73
N PRO A 271 15.49 1.81 -14.47
CA PRO A 271 14.76 2.42 -13.37
C PRO A 271 15.14 3.88 -13.11
N GLN A 272 14.18 4.68 -12.71
CA GLN A 272 14.32 6.07 -12.32
C GLN A 272 13.79 6.31 -10.88
N PRO A 273 14.42 5.74 -9.87
CA PRO A 273 13.90 5.68 -8.50
C PRO A 273 13.69 7.03 -7.83
N ASN A 274 14.34 8.10 -8.34
CA ASN A 274 14.14 9.46 -7.81
C ASN A 274 12.88 10.14 -8.36
N LEU A 275 12.20 9.52 -9.31
CA LEU A 275 11.01 10.09 -9.94
C LEU A 275 9.74 9.35 -9.52
N ALA A 276 9.73 8.03 -9.60
CA ALA A 276 8.58 7.19 -9.34
C ALA A 276 9.00 5.72 -9.15
N GLY A 277 8.02 4.83 -9.00
CA GLY A 277 8.20 3.39 -8.86
C GLY A 277 7.76 2.88 -7.49
N VAL A 278 7.41 1.60 -7.47
CA VAL A 278 7.08 0.85 -6.24
C VAL A 278 8.20 -0.15 -6.00
N TYR A 279 9.15 0.15 -5.12
CA TYR A 279 10.36 -0.66 -5.02
C TYR A 279 10.95 -0.75 -3.60
N ASP A 280 11.84 -1.73 -3.38
CA ASP A 280 12.49 -1.98 -2.09
C ASP A 280 11.51 -2.13 -0.92
N ASN A 281 10.31 -2.63 -1.18
CA ASN A 281 9.31 -2.83 -0.15
C ASN A 281 9.38 -4.26 0.41
N VAL A 282 9.04 -4.40 1.69
CA VAL A 282 9.09 -5.67 2.42
C VAL A 282 7.70 -6.04 2.91
N ILE A 283 7.13 -7.10 2.32
CA ILE A 283 5.79 -7.61 2.60
C ILE A 283 5.93 -8.96 3.32
N VAL A 284 5.81 -8.96 4.66
CA VAL A 284 6.18 -10.15 5.43
C VAL A 284 5.15 -10.54 6.48
N HIS A 285 4.99 -11.86 6.66
CA HIS A 285 4.15 -12.45 7.70
C HIS A 285 2.69 -11.97 7.69
N ASN A 286 2.18 -11.58 6.54
CA ASN A 286 0.78 -11.23 6.38
C ASN A 286 -0.06 -12.49 6.11
N VAL A 287 -1.35 -12.39 6.45
CA VAL A 287 -2.36 -13.38 6.08
C VAL A 287 -3.33 -12.71 5.12
N SER A 288 -3.44 -13.24 3.91
CA SER A 288 -4.27 -12.69 2.84
C SER A 288 -5.20 -13.76 2.28
N ASN A 289 -6.44 -13.78 2.71
CA ASN A 289 -7.36 -14.88 2.42
C ASN A 289 -8.72 -14.40 1.88
N HIS A 290 -9.31 -15.19 0.97
CA HIS A 290 -10.68 -14.99 0.48
C HIS A 290 -10.93 -13.59 -0.10
N ASN A 291 -9.90 -12.98 -0.71
CA ASN A 291 -10.07 -11.72 -1.43
C ASN A 291 -10.56 -11.98 -2.86
N GLY A 292 -11.21 -11.00 -3.47
CA GLY A 292 -11.82 -11.14 -4.79
C GLY A 292 -10.83 -11.38 -5.91
N ALA A 293 -9.64 -10.78 -5.82
CA ALA A 293 -8.52 -11.00 -6.74
C ALA A 293 -7.37 -11.75 -6.06
N ALA A 294 -6.12 -11.35 -6.25
CA ALA A 294 -4.96 -12.07 -5.72
C ALA A 294 -4.82 -11.95 -4.19
N GLY A 295 -4.14 -12.91 -3.59
CA GLY A 295 -3.72 -12.76 -2.20
C GLY A 295 -2.69 -11.64 -2.07
N LEU A 296 -1.65 -11.69 -2.88
CA LEU A 296 -0.55 -10.72 -2.96
C LEU A 296 -0.31 -10.42 -4.44
N LEU A 297 -0.13 -9.16 -4.80
CA LEU A 297 0.13 -8.76 -6.18
C LEU A 297 1.29 -7.75 -6.26
N ASP A 298 2.10 -7.90 -7.31
CA ASP A 298 3.13 -6.98 -7.76
C ASP A 298 2.97 -6.76 -9.26
N ALA A 299 2.74 -5.53 -9.72
CA ALA A 299 2.38 -5.30 -11.11
C ALA A 299 2.93 -4.00 -11.69
N ALA A 300 3.11 -3.98 -13.00
CA ALA A 300 3.38 -2.79 -13.79
C ALA A 300 2.52 -2.84 -15.08
N PRO A 301 1.47 -1.99 -15.21
CA PRO A 301 0.53 -2.08 -16.32
C PRO A 301 0.94 -1.31 -17.57
N TYR A 302 1.73 -0.22 -17.45
CA TYR A 302 2.00 0.70 -18.58
C TYR A 302 3.48 0.77 -18.95
N PRO A 303 3.83 1.15 -20.19
CA PRO A 303 5.22 1.46 -20.54
C PRO A 303 5.79 2.57 -19.64
N GLY A 304 6.97 2.34 -19.08
CA GLY A 304 7.60 3.26 -18.13
C GLY A 304 7.18 3.08 -16.68
N ALA A 305 6.21 2.24 -16.39
CA ALA A 305 5.85 1.85 -15.03
C ALA A 305 6.86 0.86 -14.43
N GLY A 306 6.96 0.84 -13.09
CA GLY A 306 7.90 -0.07 -12.41
C GLY A 306 7.44 -0.47 -11.02
N SER A 307 7.44 -1.80 -10.78
CA SER A 307 7.32 -2.39 -9.44
C SER A 307 8.40 -3.46 -9.32
N TYR A 308 9.49 -3.16 -8.61
CA TYR A 308 10.72 -3.94 -8.65
C TYR A 308 11.43 -4.02 -7.29
N ASP A 309 12.36 -4.96 -7.14
CA ASP A 309 13.12 -5.18 -5.91
C ASP A 309 12.26 -5.38 -4.64
N ASN A 310 11.00 -5.81 -4.80
CA ASN A 310 10.09 -6.05 -3.70
C ASN A 310 10.25 -7.46 -3.13
N VAL A 311 10.10 -7.60 -1.81
CA VAL A 311 10.24 -8.88 -1.10
C VAL A 311 8.92 -9.30 -0.47
N PHE A 312 8.43 -10.46 -0.85
CA PHE A 312 7.24 -11.12 -0.28
C PHE A 312 7.67 -12.38 0.48
N ALA A 313 7.75 -12.33 1.81
CA ALA A 313 8.30 -13.43 2.57
C ALA A 313 7.45 -13.87 3.78
N GLY A 314 7.34 -15.18 3.97
CA GLY A 314 6.64 -15.74 5.13
C GLY A 314 5.13 -15.47 5.20
N ASN A 315 4.52 -14.98 4.12
CA ASN A 315 3.09 -14.70 4.06
C ASN A 315 2.26 -15.99 3.88
N THR A 316 0.97 -15.89 4.19
CA THR A 316 0.01 -16.96 3.91
C THR A 316 -1.11 -16.40 3.04
N ALA A 317 -1.43 -17.09 1.92
CA ALA A 317 -2.54 -16.73 1.04
C ALA A 317 -3.33 -17.97 0.63
N ARG A 318 -4.66 -17.90 0.78
CA ARG A 318 -5.57 -19.01 0.42
C ARG A 318 -6.99 -18.51 0.14
N GLY A 319 -7.67 -19.23 -0.77
CA GLY A 319 -9.09 -18.98 -1.04
C GLY A 319 -9.32 -17.68 -1.83
N ASN A 320 -8.29 -17.09 -2.43
CA ASN A 320 -8.41 -15.85 -3.18
C ASN A 320 -8.94 -16.12 -4.61
N GLY A 321 -9.60 -15.12 -5.20
CA GLY A 321 -10.16 -15.20 -6.54
C GLY A 321 -9.10 -15.48 -7.60
N ASN A 322 -7.98 -14.76 -7.58
CA ASN A 322 -6.78 -15.06 -8.35
C ASN A 322 -5.75 -15.82 -7.50
N SER A 323 -4.53 -15.95 -8.00
CA SER A 323 -3.50 -16.75 -7.35
C SER A 323 -3.06 -16.20 -5.99
N GLY A 324 -2.34 -17.03 -5.23
CA GLY A 324 -1.83 -16.64 -3.91
C GLY A 324 -0.80 -15.51 -3.99
N PHE A 325 0.06 -15.57 -4.99
CA PHE A 325 0.91 -14.47 -5.44
C PHE A 325 0.77 -14.31 -6.95
N VAL A 326 0.64 -13.07 -7.39
CA VAL A 326 0.58 -12.68 -8.80
C VAL A 326 1.65 -11.65 -9.09
N MET A 327 2.37 -11.81 -10.21
CA MET A 327 3.19 -10.78 -10.79
C MET A 327 2.79 -10.57 -12.25
N HIS A 328 2.44 -9.33 -12.58
CA HIS A 328 2.06 -8.96 -13.93
C HIS A 328 2.89 -7.81 -14.49
N SER A 329 3.42 -8.03 -15.72
CA SER A 329 4.01 -7.00 -16.57
C SER A 329 3.31 -7.04 -17.93
N HIS A 330 2.60 -5.97 -18.30
CA HIS A 330 1.69 -5.97 -19.45
C HIS A 330 2.24 -5.27 -20.68
N ALA A 331 3.31 -4.50 -20.58
CA ALA A 331 3.80 -3.67 -21.67
C ALA A 331 5.34 -3.70 -21.78
N PRO A 332 5.92 -3.29 -22.92
CA PRO A 332 7.36 -3.07 -23.01
C PRO A 332 7.82 -1.88 -22.14
N LEU A 333 9.11 -1.83 -21.86
CA LEU A 333 9.74 -0.76 -21.06
C LEU A 333 9.12 -0.62 -19.67
N GLN A 334 8.85 -1.75 -19.04
CA GLN A 334 8.47 -1.86 -17.63
C GLN A 334 9.61 -2.47 -16.84
N ASP A 335 9.62 -2.27 -15.52
CA ASP A 335 10.51 -2.98 -14.62
C ASP A 335 9.72 -3.71 -13.54
N VAL A 336 9.82 -5.05 -13.55
CA VAL A 336 9.33 -5.97 -12.52
C VAL A 336 10.45 -6.91 -12.07
N SER A 337 11.69 -6.46 -12.17
CA SER A 337 12.87 -7.25 -11.80
C SER A 337 13.13 -7.28 -10.30
N GLY A 338 14.02 -8.14 -9.86
CA GLY A 338 14.48 -8.19 -8.46
C GLY A 338 13.45 -8.68 -7.44
N ILE A 339 12.25 -9.10 -7.86
CA ILE A 339 11.19 -9.57 -6.97
C ILE A 339 11.59 -10.89 -6.33
N ILE A 340 11.39 -10.99 -5.00
CA ILE A 340 11.67 -12.19 -4.21
C ILE A 340 10.39 -12.67 -3.52
N VAL A 341 9.97 -13.90 -3.83
CA VAL A 341 8.82 -14.59 -3.22
C VAL A 341 9.35 -15.77 -2.42
N ALA A 342 9.53 -15.64 -1.11
CA ALA A 342 10.28 -16.60 -0.33
C ALA A 342 9.56 -17.09 0.94
N GLY A 343 9.56 -18.39 1.18
CA GLY A 343 9.07 -18.98 2.44
C GLY A 343 7.58 -18.79 2.71
N ASN A 344 6.79 -18.42 1.72
CA ASN A 344 5.35 -18.21 1.85
C ASN A 344 4.58 -19.54 1.90
N ARG A 345 3.31 -19.45 2.27
CA ARG A 345 2.35 -20.57 2.28
C ARG A 345 1.18 -20.25 1.37
N PHE A 346 1.11 -20.94 0.23
CA PHE A 346 0.02 -20.79 -0.73
C PHE A 346 -0.88 -22.03 -0.69
N GLY A 347 -2.13 -21.83 -0.24
CA GLY A 347 -3.18 -22.84 -0.30
C GLY A 347 -3.89 -22.85 -1.65
N PRO A 348 -5.13 -23.41 -1.73
CA PRO A 348 -5.93 -23.27 -2.93
C PRO A 348 -6.24 -21.80 -3.18
N ASN A 349 -5.90 -21.30 -4.34
CA ASN A 349 -6.17 -19.95 -4.83
C ASN A 349 -6.57 -20.02 -6.31
N ASN A 350 -6.81 -18.90 -6.96
CA ASN A 350 -7.30 -18.79 -8.33
C ASN A 350 -8.69 -19.41 -8.50
N LEU A 351 -9.59 -19.10 -7.57
CA LEU A 351 -10.91 -19.72 -7.54
C LEU A 351 -11.85 -19.14 -8.61
N ALA A 352 -11.62 -17.90 -9.05
CA ALA A 352 -12.33 -17.23 -10.13
C ALA A 352 -11.64 -17.37 -11.50
N GLY A 353 -10.38 -17.84 -11.52
CA GLY A 353 -9.49 -17.78 -12.66
C GLY A 353 -8.80 -16.44 -12.80
N ASP A 354 -7.80 -16.39 -13.68
CA ASP A 354 -7.03 -15.18 -13.95
C ASP A 354 -7.31 -14.72 -15.38
N PRO A 355 -7.99 -13.57 -15.58
CA PRO A 355 -8.38 -13.11 -16.90
C PRO A 355 -7.20 -12.73 -17.80
N ASP A 356 -6.11 -12.22 -17.23
CA ASP A 356 -4.95 -11.75 -17.99
C ASP A 356 -4.14 -12.92 -18.56
N THR A 357 -4.13 -14.03 -17.86
CA THR A 357 -3.38 -15.22 -18.27
C THR A 357 -4.24 -16.28 -18.92
N GLY A 358 -5.55 -16.25 -18.74
CA GLY A 358 -6.50 -17.29 -19.16
C GLY A 358 -6.36 -18.59 -18.35
N VAL A 359 -5.57 -18.63 -17.29
CA VAL A 359 -5.38 -19.79 -16.42
C VAL A 359 -6.52 -19.89 -15.43
N THR A 360 -7.41 -20.87 -15.61
CA THR A 360 -8.60 -21.09 -14.78
C THR A 360 -8.40 -22.07 -13.62
N PRO A 361 -7.52 -23.10 -13.67
CA PRO A 361 -7.36 -24.00 -12.55
C PRO A 361 -6.71 -23.33 -11.33
N THR A 362 -6.99 -23.86 -10.14
CA THR A 362 -6.37 -23.37 -8.90
C THR A 362 -4.85 -23.33 -9.00
N THR A 363 -4.28 -22.18 -8.64
CA THR A 363 -2.87 -21.85 -8.85
C THR A 363 -2.28 -21.16 -7.64
N GLY A 364 -1.11 -21.58 -7.20
CA GLY A 364 -0.42 -20.99 -6.04
C GLY A 364 0.27 -19.67 -6.35
N VAL A 365 1.03 -19.65 -7.44
CA VAL A 365 1.83 -18.50 -7.93
C VAL A 365 1.60 -18.32 -9.42
N MET A 366 1.29 -17.11 -9.86
CA MET A 366 1.06 -16.74 -11.26
C MET A 366 2.04 -15.64 -11.67
N LEU A 367 2.74 -15.85 -12.77
CA LEU A 367 3.77 -14.94 -13.27
C LEU A 367 3.54 -14.66 -14.74
N LEU A 368 3.31 -13.39 -15.09
CA LEU A 368 3.12 -12.92 -16.45
C LEU A 368 4.11 -11.80 -16.78
N SER A 369 4.86 -11.96 -17.86
CA SER A 369 5.57 -10.85 -18.50
C SER A 369 5.32 -10.88 -20.00
N VAL A 370 4.56 -9.93 -20.52
CA VAL A 370 4.14 -9.92 -21.92
C VAL A 370 5.31 -9.61 -22.84
N ALA A 371 6.13 -8.63 -22.51
CA ALA A 371 7.14 -8.11 -23.43
C ALA A 371 8.58 -8.15 -22.91
N VAL A 372 8.80 -8.19 -21.59
CA VAL A 372 10.14 -8.06 -21.02
C VAL A 372 10.59 -9.38 -20.40
N PRO A 373 11.68 -10.00 -20.88
CA PRO A 373 12.26 -11.16 -20.20
C PRO A 373 12.68 -10.78 -18.78
N THR A 374 12.21 -11.52 -17.79
CA THR A 374 12.54 -11.25 -16.40
C THR A 374 12.87 -12.52 -15.61
N SER A 375 13.68 -12.37 -14.57
CA SER A 375 14.05 -13.45 -13.67
C SER A 375 13.53 -13.14 -12.26
N ILE A 376 12.76 -14.06 -11.67
CA ILE A 376 12.12 -13.93 -10.39
C ILE A 376 12.56 -15.03 -9.44
N VAL A 377 12.88 -14.65 -8.19
CA VAL A 377 13.23 -15.63 -7.15
C VAL A 377 11.95 -16.11 -6.47
N VAL A 378 11.58 -17.37 -6.72
CA VAL A 378 10.45 -18.03 -6.04
C VAL A 378 10.99 -19.25 -5.31
N THR A 379 11.25 -19.11 -3.99
CA THR A 379 12.02 -20.13 -3.26
C THR A 379 11.50 -20.42 -1.86
N GLY A 380 11.65 -21.66 -1.40
CA GLY A 380 11.28 -22.06 -0.04
C GLY A 380 9.79 -22.03 0.28
N ASN A 381 8.94 -21.71 -0.70
CA ASN A 381 7.50 -21.62 -0.50
C ASN A 381 6.90 -23.03 -0.32
N LYS A 382 5.85 -23.11 0.51
CA LYS A 382 4.99 -24.27 0.60
C LYS A 382 3.72 -24.02 -0.20
N ILE A 383 3.58 -24.69 -1.34
CA ILE A 383 2.42 -24.61 -2.23
C ILE A 383 1.64 -25.90 -2.12
N SER A 384 0.35 -25.82 -1.80
CA SER A 384 -0.43 -27.03 -1.51
C SER A 384 -1.88 -26.92 -1.98
N ASN A 385 -2.42 -28.09 -2.39
CA ASN A 385 -3.82 -28.25 -2.78
C ASN A 385 -4.22 -27.32 -3.96
N ASN A 386 -3.34 -27.14 -4.91
CA ASN A 386 -3.58 -26.46 -6.17
C ASN A 386 -3.42 -27.43 -7.35
N VAL A 387 -4.06 -27.15 -8.46
CA VAL A 387 -3.76 -27.84 -9.72
C VAL A 387 -2.38 -27.42 -10.17
N ASN A 388 -2.10 -26.12 -10.20
CA ASN A 388 -0.80 -25.58 -10.59
C ASN A 388 -0.05 -25.01 -9.38
N GLY A 389 1.22 -25.35 -9.24
CA GLY A 389 2.10 -24.79 -8.23
C GLY A 389 2.53 -23.37 -8.60
N VAL A 390 3.32 -23.26 -9.67
CA VAL A 390 3.78 -22.02 -10.29
C VAL A 390 3.40 -22.04 -11.75
N ALA A 391 2.60 -21.09 -12.18
CA ALA A 391 2.28 -20.87 -13.59
C ALA A 391 3.06 -19.66 -14.11
N LEU A 392 3.70 -19.81 -15.28
CA LEU A 392 4.56 -18.78 -15.85
C LEU A 392 4.53 -18.85 -17.38
N ASN A 393 4.67 -17.71 -18.05
CA ASN A 393 4.83 -17.64 -19.49
C ASN A 393 6.31 -17.71 -19.92
N SER A 394 6.58 -17.79 -21.22
CA SER A 394 7.92 -18.01 -21.79
C SER A 394 8.96 -16.93 -21.47
N ASN A 395 8.51 -15.71 -21.13
CA ASN A 395 9.41 -14.60 -20.79
C ASN A 395 9.89 -14.64 -19.33
N ILE A 396 9.40 -15.58 -18.53
CA ILE A 396 9.73 -15.68 -17.12
C ILE A 396 10.73 -16.80 -16.85
N THR A 397 11.79 -16.49 -16.13
CA THR A 397 12.70 -17.46 -15.52
C THR A 397 12.53 -17.48 -14.01
N VAL A 398 12.15 -18.63 -13.45
CA VAL A 398 12.04 -18.81 -12.01
C VAL A 398 13.32 -19.39 -11.44
N VAL A 399 13.87 -18.71 -10.44
CA VAL A 399 15.06 -19.16 -9.70
C VAL A 399 14.66 -19.61 -8.31
N GLY A 400 14.95 -20.86 -7.95
CA GLY A 400 14.71 -21.35 -6.60
C GLY A 400 13.98 -22.69 -6.54
N HIS A 401 13.79 -23.18 -5.31
CA HIS A 401 13.15 -24.45 -5.03
C HIS A 401 11.98 -24.29 -4.06
N ASN A 402 10.85 -24.92 -4.39
CA ASN A 402 9.64 -24.87 -3.59
C ASN A 402 9.22 -26.28 -3.13
N ARG A 403 8.38 -26.31 -2.08
CA ARG A 403 7.78 -27.56 -1.58
C ARG A 403 6.34 -27.64 -2.07
N PHE A 404 6.01 -28.72 -2.79
CA PHE A 404 4.69 -28.96 -3.34
C PHE A 404 4.02 -30.14 -2.61
N ALA A 405 2.76 -29.96 -2.22
CA ALA A 405 1.94 -30.97 -1.60
C ALA A 405 0.54 -30.97 -2.22
N ASN A 406 0.10 -32.10 -2.78
CA ASN A 406 -1.15 -32.22 -3.52
C ASN A 406 -1.26 -31.18 -4.65
N VAL A 407 -0.23 -31.10 -5.47
CA VAL A 407 -0.12 -30.22 -6.66
C VAL A 407 0.07 -31.11 -7.87
N ILE A 408 -0.76 -30.93 -8.91
CA ILE A 408 -0.72 -31.75 -10.14
C ILE A 408 0.45 -31.31 -10.99
N HIS A 409 0.51 -30.03 -11.34
CA HIS A 409 1.57 -29.43 -12.12
C HIS A 409 2.43 -28.53 -11.22
N ARG A 410 3.63 -28.98 -10.87
CA ARG A 410 4.55 -28.15 -10.06
C ARG A 410 4.90 -26.85 -10.75
N TYR A 411 5.11 -26.91 -12.06
CA TYR A 411 5.32 -25.76 -12.94
C TYR A 411 4.43 -25.95 -14.18
N LEU A 412 3.65 -24.92 -14.51
CA LEU A 412 2.84 -24.82 -15.71
C LEU A 412 3.42 -23.73 -16.60
N HIS A 413 3.87 -24.09 -17.80
CA HIS A 413 4.17 -23.10 -18.83
C HIS A 413 2.92 -22.86 -19.66
N TYR A 414 2.49 -21.61 -19.77
CA TYR A 414 1.31 -21.24 -20.51
C TYR A 414 1.63 -20.15 -21.56
N THR A 415 0.76 -20.02 -22.54
CA THR A 415 0.78 -18.92 -23.51
C THR A 415 -0.35 -17.96 -23.14
N PRO A 416 -0.05 -16.69 -22.83
CA PRO A 416 -1.10 -15.72 -22.57
C PRO A 416 -2.02 -15.57 -23.80
N PRO A 417 -3.31 -15.20 -23.60
CA PRO A 417 -4.16 -14.85 -24.72
C PRO A 417 -3.54 -13.69 -25.51
N ALA A 418 -3.81 -13.64 -26.81
CA ALA A 418 -3.39 -12.51 -27.63
C ALA A 418 -4.13 -11.25 -27.13
N SER A 419 -3.38 -10.22 -26.77
CA SER A 419 -3.88 -8.90 -26.33
C SER A 419 -4.52 -8.14 -27.47
#